data_b6520c75c837c89b2e03d938717c6c20
#
_entry.id   b6520c75c837c89b2e03d938717c6c20
#
_cell.length_a   1.000
_cell.length_b   1.000
_cell.length_c   1.000
_cell.angle_alpha   90.00
_cell.angle_beta   90.00
_cell.angle_gamma   90.00
#
_symmetry.space_group_name_H-M   'P 1'
#
loop_
_entity.id
_entity.type
_entity.pdbx_description
1 polymer ?
#
loop_
_entity_poly.entity_id
_entity_poly.type
_entity_poly.pdbx_seq_one_letter_code
_entity_poly.pdbx_strand_id
1 'polypeptide(L)'
;DRTGLEREIPGLGPEWSTGLLFEQDGQIDNRRQLMRALERACVSLGVRFMEGAEVLDLERESAGELCGIHLRSAEGEQQQLRCQQAVLCSGAWSQQLVPQLPVFPVKGQMLSLQGPREALKRVIFGPGTYLVPREDGLIVVGATSERDAGFAEGLTPDGQKQLQAGIASLLPTAATWPPMERWWGFRPCTPDEGPLLGPGPLPGLWLACGHHRNGVLLAAITAELTAGGVMKKAPNAAEEALLGAFRWNRFEN
;
A
#
# COMPACT_ATOMS: atom_id res chain seq x y z
N ASP A 1 -10.89 25.55 -16.47
CA ASP A 1 -12.30 25.74 -16.87
C ASP A 1 -12.82 24.49 -17.60
N ARG A 2 -14.10 24.44 -17.88
CA ARG A 2 -14.76 23.29 -18.55
C ARG A 2 -14.14 22.96 -19.91
N THR A 3 -13.83 23.97 -20.73
CA THR A 3 -13.22 23.79 -22.05
C THR A 3 -11.85 23.11 -21.95
N GLY A 4 -11.05 23.54 -20.99
CA GLY A 4 -9.76 22.87 -20.69
C GLY A 4 -9.93 21.44 -20.22
N LEU A 5 -10.90 21.19 -19.35
CA LEU A 5 -11.20 19.83 -18.88
C LEU A 5 -11.65 18.91 -20.02
N GLU A 6 -12.52 19.37 -20.90
CA GLU A 6 -13.00 18.56 -22.04
C GLU A 6 -11.89 18.21 -23.01
N ARG A 7 -10.92 19.10 -23.19
CA ARG A 7 -9.73 18.84 -24.00
C ARG A 7 -8.81 17.78 -23.38
N GLU A 8 -8.59 17.86 -22.07
CA GLU A 8 -7.69 16.93 -21.35
C GLU A 8 -8.37 15.57 -21.08
N ILE A 9 -9.68 15.57 -20.83
CA ILE A 9 -10.49 14.41 -20.48
C ILE A 9 -11.80 14.46 -21.28
N PRO A 10 -11.79 14.04 -22.54
CA PRO A 10 -13.01 13.97 -23.34
C PRO A 10 -14.05 13.04 -22.68
N GLY A 11 -15.27 13.53 -22.56
CA GLY A 11 -16.38 12.78 -21.94
C GLY A 11 -16.40 12.81 -20.41
N LEU A 12 -15.62 13.69 -19.77
CA LEU A 12 -15.73 13.97 -18.34
C LEU A 12 -17.16 14.39 -17.99
N GLY A 13 -17.68 13.90 -16.87
CA GLY A 13 -19.03 14.20 -16.40
C GLY A 13 -19.38 15.70 -16.45
N PRO A 14 -20.62 16.05 -16.81
CA PRO A 14 -21.01 17.43 -17.10
C PRO A 14 -21.01 18.34 -15.85
N GLU A 15 -21.09 17.77 -14.66
CA GLU A 15 -21.07 18.49 -13.38
C GLU A 15 -19.68 19.08 -13.05
N TRP A 16 -18.62 18.58 -13.67
CA TRP A 16 -17.25 19.05 -13.39
C TRP A 16 -16.90 20.28 -14.23
N SER A 17 -16.85 21.43 -13.59
CA SER A 17 -16.59 22.72 -14.24
C SER A 17 -15.14 23.18 -14.14
N THR A 18 -14.39 22.67 -13.14
CA THR A 18 -13.00 23.05 -12.88
C THR A 18 -12.19 21.83 -12.45
N GLY A 19 -10.88 21.90 -12.61
CA GLY A 19 -9.93 20.87 -12.15
C GLY A 19 -8.52 21.42 -12.13
N LEU A 20 -7.64 20.67 -11.47
CA LEU A 20 -6.19 20.93 -11.44
C LEU A 20 -5.50 19.83 -12.27
N LEU A 21 -4.52 20.23 -13.06
CA LEU A 21 -3.67 19.33 -13.82
C LEU A 21 -2.29 19.27 -13.15
N PHE A 22 -1.87 18.06 -12.77
CA PHE A 22 -0.54 17.75 -12.27
C PHE A 22 0.24 17.02 -13.35
N GLU A 23 0.96 17.75 -14.19
CA GLU A 23 1.65 17.19 -15.38
C GLU A 23 2.78 16.24 -15.03
N GLN A 24 3.36 16.39 -13.84
CA GLN A 24 4.47 15.56 -13.36
C GLN A 24 4.04 14.34 -12.55
N ASP A 25 2.73 14.20 -12.28
CA ASP A 25 2.21 13.02 -11.60
C ASP A 25 2.22 11.82 -12.56
N GLY A 26 2.58 10.67 -11.99
CA GLY A 26 2.65 9.41 -12.70
C GLY A 26 1.74 8.35 -12.11
N GLN A 27 1.73 7.20 -12.77
CA GLN A 27 1.05 6.01 -12.30
C GLN A 27 1.90 4.78 -12.55
N ILE A 28 1.63 3.72 -11.80
CA ILE A 28 2.17 2.40 -12.11
C ILE A 28 1.13 1.67 -12.94
N ASP A 29 1.48 1.39 -14.19
CA ASP A 29 0.56 0.72 -15.12
C ASP A 29 0.14 -0.66 -14.57
N ASN A 30 1.10 -1.49 -14.17
CA ASN A 30 0.80 -2.83 -13.71
C ASN A 30 1.55 -3.21 -12.42
N ARG A 31 0.90 -2.97 -11.26
CA ARG A 31 1.47 -3.31 -9.95
C ARG A 31 1.80 -4.80 -9.79
N ARG A 32 1.03 -5.70 -10.42
CA ARG A 32 1.30 -7.15 -10.34
C ARG A 32 2.57 -7.53 -11.09
N GLN A 33 2.83 -6.90 -12.23
CA GLN A 33 4.08 -7.10 -12.96
C GLN A 33 5.27 -6.53 -12.18
N LEU A 34 5.13 -5.36 -11.57
CA LEU A 34 6.16 -4.80 -10.70
C LEU A 34 6.52 -5.75 -9.56
N MET A 35 5.53 -6.30 -8.85
CA MET A 35 5.77 -7.25 -7.76
C MET A 35 6.47 -8.52 -8.23
N ARG A 36 6.07 -9.10 -9.38
CA ARG A 36 6.74 -10.26 -9.96
C ARG A 36 8.18 -9.96 -10.39
N ALA A 37 8.42 -8.75 -10.91
CA ALA A 37 9.78 -8.35 -11.31
C ALA A 37 10.69 -8.19 -10.08
N LEU A 38 10.20 -7.59 -9.00
CA LEU A 38 10.93 -7.47 -7.74
C LEU A 38 11.21 -8.85 -7.11
N GLU A 39 10.22 -9.73 -7.08
CA GLU A 39 10.40 -11.10 -6.61
C GLU A 39 11.50 -11.84 -7.37
N ARG A 40 11.44 -11.82 -8.72
CA ARG A 40 12.47 -12.42 -9.57
C ARG A 40 13.86 -11.83 -9.32
N ALA A 41 13.96 -10.51 -9.17
CA ALA A 41 15.21 -9.85 -8.85
C ALA A 41 15.75 -10.30 -7.49
N CYS A 42 14.91 -10.39 -6.48
CA CYS A 42 15.30 -10.89 -5.16
C CYS A 42 15.79 -12.34 -5.22
N VAL A 43 15.07 -13.22 -5.90
CA VAL A 43 15.49 -14.62 -6.10
C VAL A 43 16.85 -14.70 -6.79
N SER A 44 17.08 -13.90 -7.84
CA SER A 44 18.36 -13.88 -8.56
C SER A 44 19.54 -13.39 -7.70
N LEU A 45 19.25 -12.64 -6.65
CA LEU A 45 20.20 -12.17 -5.65
C LEU A 45 20.33 -13.11 -4.44
N GLY A 46 19.71 -14.29 -4.47
CA GLY A 46 19.80 -15.29 -3.42
C GLY A 46 18.85 -15.09 -2.23
N VAL A 47 17.87 -14.19 -2.35
CA VAL A 47 16.82 -14.05 -1.33
C VAL A 47 15.91 -15.28 -1.35
N ARG A 48 15.69 -15.86 -0.18
CA ARG A 48 14.79 -17.00 0.01
C ARG A 48 13.42 -16.51 0.44
N PHE A 49 12.39 -16.88 -0.30
CA PHE A 49 10.99 -16.65 0.08
C PHE A 49 10.45 -17.91 0.79
N MET A 50 9.65 -17.68 1.82
CA MET A 50 8.93 -18.71 2.56
C MET A 50 7.44 -18.41 2.48
N GLU A 51 6.85 -18.73 1.34
CA GLU A 51 5.43 -18.52 1.09
C GLU A 51 4.57 -19.45 1.96
N GLY A 52 3.39 -18.96 2.39
CA GLY A 52 2.50 -19.70 3.26
C GLY A 52 2.99 -19.84 4.71
N ALA A 53 4.14 -19.24 5.04
CA ALA A 53 4.63 -19.21 6.41
C ALA A 53 4.06 -18.00 7.17
N GLU A 54 3.42 -18.26 8.30
CA GLU A 54 2.89 -17.24 9.19
C GLU A 54 3.87 -16.99 10.34
N VAL A 55 4.30 -15.76 10.53
CA VAL A 55 5.10 -15.38 11.71
C VAL A 55 4.17 -15.23 12.91
N LEU A 56 4.42 -16.00 13.95
CA LEU A 56 3.59 -16.06 15.15
C LEU A 56 4.10 -15.13 16.24
N ASP A 57 5.43 -15.05 16.41
CA ASP A 57 6.05 -14.26 17.47
C ASP A 57 7.50 -13.90 17.14
N LEU A 58 8.01 -12.86 17.83
CA LEU A 58 9.39 -12.39 17.79
C LEU A 58 10.11 -12.87 19.07
N GLU A 59 11.08 -13.76 18.92
CA GLU A 59 11.83 -14.31 20.04
C GLU A 59 12.88 -13.32 20.55
N ARG A 60 13.04 -13.26 21.90
CA ARG A 60 13.96 -12.34 22.58
C ARG A 60 14.91 -13.11 23.47
N GLU A 61 16.16 -12.68 23.51
CA GLU A 61 17.09 -13.10 24.55
C GLU A 61 16.72 -12.51 25.91
N SER A 62 17.36 -13.03 26.96
CA SER A 62 17.20 -12.51 28.32
C SER A 62 17.57 -11.03 28.46
N ALA A 63 18.45 -10.52 27.60
CA ALA A 63 18.81 -9.11 27.49
C ALA A 63 17.78 -8.26 26.73
N GLY A 64 16.75 -8.88 26.17
CA GLY A 64 15.66 -8.22 25.45
C GLY A 64 15.92 -7.99 23.96
N GLU A 65 17.04 -8.46 23.42
CA GLU A 65 17.37 -8.35 21.99
C GLU A 65 16.68 -9.43 21.15
N LEU A 66 16.39 -9.15 19.90
CA LEU A 66 15.85 -10.12 18.95
C LEU A 66 16.87 -11.23 18.71
N CYS A 67 16.45 -12.50 18.86
CA CYS A 67 17.30 -13.68 18.58
C CYS A 67 16.67 -14.65 17.60
N GLY A 68 15.39 -14.48 17.25
CA GLY A 68 14.70 -15.34 16.31
C GLY A 68 13.25 -14.96 16.08
N ILE A 69 12.61 -15.73 15.24
CA ILE A 69 11.18 -15.67 14.98
C ILE A 69 10.57 -17.07 15.04
N HIS A 70 9.37 -17.16 15.59
CA HIS A 70 8.55 -18.35 15.52
C HIS A 70 7.60 -18.23 14.35
N LEU A 71 7.55 -19.25 13.52
CA LEU A 71 6.66 -19.27 12.38
C LEU A 71 5.95 -20.63 12.27
N ARG A 72 4.82 -20.61 11.59
CA ARG A 72 4.02 -21.79 11.23
C ARG A 72 4.02 -21.93 9.72
N SER A 73 4.41 -23.09 9.21
CA SER A 73 4.37 -23.40 7.78
C SER A 73 2.94 -23.56 7.27
N ALA A 74 2.76 -23.63 5.96
CA ALA A 74 1.47 -23.90 5.32
C ALA A 74 0.89 -25.27 5.75
N GLU A 75 1.75 -26.22 6.10
CA GLU A 75 1.38 -27.56 6.59
C GLU A 75 1.04 -27.57 8.08
N GLY A 76 1.18 -26.41 8.77
CA GLY A 76 0.88 -26.27 10.19
C GLY A 76 2.06 -26.58 11.12
N GLU A 77 3.23 -26.89 10.59
CA GLU A 77 4.42 -27.16 11.39
C GLU A 77 4.99 -25.87 11.98
N GLN A 78 5.29 -25.90 13.27
CA GLN A 78 5.98 -24.80 13.94
C GLN A 78 7.49 -24.92 13.72
N GLN A 79 8.11 -23.81 13.36
CA GLN A 79 9.53 -23.69 13.11
C GLN A 79 10.09 -22.45 13.83
N GLN A 80 11.33 -22.55 14.25
CA GLN A 80 12.10 -21.44 14.77
C GLN A 80 13.18 -21.05 13.76
N LEU A 81 13.21 -19.78 13.39
CA LEU A 81 14.25 -19.22 12.53
C LEU A 81 15.11 -18.25 13.35
N ARG A 82 16.36 -18.59 13.62
CA ARG A 82 17.29 -17.72 14.32
C ARG A 82 17.70 -16.55 13.46
N CYS A 83 17.61 -15.35 14.01
CA CYS A 83 18.08 -14.12 13.37
C CYS A 83 18.40 -13.06 14.44
N GLN A 84 19.37 -12.22 14.15
CA GLN A 84 19.73 -11.08 15.02
C GLN A 84 19.06 -9.79 14.57
N GLN A 85 18.53 -9.77 13.36
CA GLN A 85 17.82 -8.62 12.79
C GLN A 85 16.61 -9.09 11.99
N ALA A 86 15.52 -8.36 12.11
CA ALA A 86 14.33 -8.55 11.31
C ALA A 86 13.76 -7.19 10.85
N VAL A 87 13.09 -7.19 9.70
CA VAL A 87 12.35 -6.03 9.20
C VAL A 87 10.87 -6.37 9.19
N LEU A 88 10.07 -5.60 9.92
CA LEU A 88 8.62 -5.76 9.98
C LEU A 88 7.98 -5.02 8.79
N CYS A 89 7.51 -5.78 7.81
CA CYS A 89 6.79 -5.30 6.64
C CYS A 89 5.35 -5.85 6.58
N SER A 90 4.76 -6.24 7.72
CA SER A 90 3.49 -6.96 7.82
C SER A 90 2.24 -6.09 7.59
N GLY A 91 2.41 -4.86 7.08
CA GLY A 91 1.29 -4.02 6.62
C GLY A 91 0.25 -3.78 7.73
N ALA A 92 -1.02 -4.02 7.43
CA ALA A 92 -2.11 -3.80 8.37
C ALA A 92 -2.07 -4.73 9.60
N TRP A 93 -1.35 -5.84 9.53
CA TRP A 93 -1.21 -6.82 10.61
C TRP A 93 -0.03 -6.52 11.56
N SER A 94 0.69 -5.41 11.37
CA SER A 94 1.88 -5.07 12.17
C SER A 94 1.61 -5.03 13.67
N GLN A 95 0.45 -4.52 14.10
CA GLN A 95 0.06 -4.47 15.50
C GLN A 95 -0.16 -5.86 16.13
N GLN A 96 -0.50 -6.87 15.34
CA GLN A 96 -0.69 -8.24 15.86
C GLN A 96 0.63 -8.86 16.32
N LEU A 97 1.75 -8.54 15.64
CA LEU A 97 3.08 -9.00 16.02
C LEU A 97 3.77 -8.08 17.04
N VAL A 98 3.51 -6.79 16.96
CA VAL A 98 4.10 -5.76 17.82
C VAL A 98 2.98 -4.85 18.32
N PRO A 99 2.33 -5.20 19.46
CA PRO A 99 1.13 -4.50 19.97
C PRO A 99 1.31 -3.01 20.24
N GLN A 100 2.54 -2.54 20.47
CA GLN A 100 2.86 -1.13 20.70
C GLN A 100 2.72 -0.26 19.43
N LEU A 101 2.70 -0.87 18.25
CA LEU A 101 2.62 -0.11 17.00
C LEU A 101 1.18 0.38 16.74
N PRO A 102 0.96 1.68 16.53
CA PRO A 102 -0.36 2.24 16.29
C PRO A 102 -0.77 2.05 14.82
N VAL A 103 -0.72 0.83 14.33
CA VAL A 103 -1.10 0.47 12.94
C VAL A 103 -2.45 -0.24 12.95
N PHE A 104 -3.38 0.26 12.16
CA PHE A 104 -4.71 -0.30 12.04
C PHE A 104 -5.13 -0.44 10.56
N PRO A 105 -6.03 -1.39 10.23
CA PRO A 105 -6.52 -1.57 8.89
C PRO A 105 -7.50 -0.47 8.47
N VAL A 106 -7.35 0.01 7.24
CA VAL A 106 -8.40 0.78 6.55
C VAL A 106 -8.76 0.00 5.29
N LYS A 107 -9.95 -0.60 5.30
CA LYS A 107 -10.42 -1.40 4.18
C LYS A 107 -10.73 -0.51 2.97
N GLY A 108 -10.40 -1.00 1.79
CA GLY A 108 -10.72 -0.37 0.52
C GLY A 108 -11.20 -1.39 -0.50
N GLN A 109 -12.26 -1.05 -1.21
CA GLN A 109 -12.77 -1.83 -2.32
C GLN A 109 -12.45 -1.15 -3.64
N MET A 110 -12.22 -1.95 -4.64
CA MET A 110 -11.85 -1.50 -5.98
C MET A 110 -12.51 -2.40 -7.03
N LEU A 111 -12.60 -1.90 -8.25
CA LEU A 111 -12.97 -2.70 -9.41
C LEU A 111 -12.16 -2.29 -10.63
N SER A 112 -12.25 -3.05 -11.69
CA SER A 112 -11.74 -2.64 -13.00
C SER A 112 -12.79 -2.85 -14.10
N LEU A 113 -12.71 -2.01 -15.12
CA LEU A 113 -13.56 -2.02 -16.29
C LEU A 113 -12.71 -2.16 -17.55
N GLN A 114 -13.21 -2.81 -18.57
CA GLN A 114 -12.58 -2.83 -19.89
C GLN A 114 -13.23 -1.80 -20.81
N GLY A 115 -12.53 -0.72 -21.09
CA GLY A 115 -12.90 0.27 -22.06
C GLY A 115 -12.14 0.12 -23.38
N PRO A 116 -12.44 0.97 -24.36
CA PRO A 116 -11.60 1.12 -25.55
C PRO A 116 -10.20 1.58 -25.17
N ARG A 117 -9.20 1.19 -25.97
CA ARG A 117 -7.84 1.73 -25.81
C ARG A 117 -7.90 3.25 -25.95
N GLU A 118 -7.12 3.92 -25.11
CA GLU A 118 -7.03 5.40 -25.11
C GLU A 118 -8.32 6.15 -24.77
N ALA A 119 -9.38 5.46 -24.30
CA ALA A 119 -10.61 6.12 -23.86
C ALA A 119 -10.36 7.10 -22.70
N LEU A 120 -9.35 6.85 -21.91
CA LEU A 120 -8.87 7.73 -20.85
C LEU A 120 -7.34 7.75 -20.89
N LYS A 121 -6.74 8.94 -21.00
CA LYS A 121 -5.28 9.11 -21.16
C LYS A 121 -4.58 9.50 -19.86
N ARG A 122 -5.33 9.93 -18.86
CA ARG A 122 -4.81 10.44 -17.59
C ARG A 122 -5.56 9.84 -16.42
N VAL A 123 -4.90 9.78 -15.29
CA VAL A 123 -5.57 9.51 -14.01
C VAL A 123 -6.52 10.65 -13.70
N ILE A 124 -7.73 10.31 -13.27
CA ILE A 124 -8.71 11.26 -12.78
C ILE A 124 -8.93 11.01 -11.29
N PHE A 125 -8.77 12.04 -10.48
CA PHE A 125 -9.18 12.04 -9.08
C PHE A 125 -10.42 12.90 -8.91
N GLY A 126 -11.49 12.29 -8.42
CA GLY A 126 -12.69 12.97 -7.96
C GLY A 126 -12.95 12.72 -6.47
N PRO A 127 -13.96 13.35 -5.89
CA PRO A 127 -14.35 13.08 -4.51
C PRO A 127 -14.72 11.61 -4.31
N GLY A 128 -13.95 10.90 -3.48
CA GLY A 128 -14.21 9.51 -3.10
C GLY A 128 -13.97 8.44 -4.16
N THR A 129 -13.57 8.81 -5.39
CA THR A 129 -13.31 7.87 -6.48
C THR A 129 -12.23 8.40 -7.42
N TYR A 130 -11.41 7.51 -7.94
CA TYR A 130 -10.43 7.81 -8.98
C TYR A 130 -10.45 6.75 -10.08
N LEU A 131 -10.04 7.14 -11.27
CA LEU A 131 -9.93 6.28 -12.46
C LEU A 131 -8.48 6.27 -12.92
N VAL A 132 -7.90 5.07 -13.03
CA VAL A 132 -6.51 4.89 -13.49
C VAL A 132 -6.51 4.09 -14.78
N PRO A 133 -6.21 4.73 -15.92
CA PRO A 133 -6.16 4.04 -17.21
C PRO A 133 -4.90 3.17 -17.32
N ARG A 134 -4.99 2.14 -18.13
CA ARG A 134 -3.88 1.32 -18.59
C ARG A 134 -3.77 1.32 -20.10
N GLU A 135 -2.61 0.96 -20.61
CA GLU A 135 -2.34 0.94 -22.06
C GLU A 135 -3.22 -0.04 -22.84
N ASP A 136 -3.69 -1.11 -22.19
CA ASP A 136 -4.58 -2.11 -22.79
C ASP A 136 -6.06 -1.71 -22.79
N GLY A 137 -6.41 -0.53 -22.27
CA GLY A 137 -7.76 -0.03 -22.13
C GLY A 137 -8.45 -0.46 -20.84
N LEU A 138 -7.77 -1.24 -19.99
CA LEU A 138 -8.29 -1.51 -18.65
C LEU A 138 -8.26 -0.24 -17.81
N ILE A 139 -9.36 0.05 -17.12
CA ILE A 139 -9.43 1.16 -16.16
C ILE A 139 -9.64 0.61 -14.77
N VAL A 140 -8.71 0.93 -13.88
CA VAL A 140 -8.82 0.61 -12.46
C VAL A 140 -9.59 1.72 -11.77
N VAL A 141 -10.63 1.35 -11.05
CA VAL A 141 -11.50 2.26 -10.29
C VAL A 141 -11.27 2.05 -8.81
N GLY A 142 -10.92 3.09 -8.13
CA GLY A 142 -10.68 3.08 -6.67
C GLY A 142 -11.21 4.33 -6.02
N ALA A 143 -11.31 4.37 -4.75
CA ALA A 143 -11.46 3.27 -3.85
C ALA A 143 -12.31 3.70 -2.68
N THR A 144 -13.02 2.77 -2.09
CA THR A 144 -13.65 3.08 -0.81
C THR A 144 -12.60 3.30 0.30
N SER A 145 -13.01 3.92 1.38
CA SER A 145 -12.18 4.12 2.57
C SER A 145 -13.03 3.83 3.82
N GLU A 146 -12.94 2.59 4.29
CA GLU A 146 -13.81 2.04 5.33
C GLU A 146 -12.97 1.86 6.62
N ARG A 147 -12.86 2.93 7.41
CA ARG A 147 -12.05 2.93 8.66
C ARG A 147 -12.60 2.00 9.73
N ASP A 148 -13.93 1.92 9.83
CA ASP A 148 -14.62 1.16 10.87
C ASP A 148 -14.80 -0.33 10.52
N ALA A 149 -14.39 -0.73 9.32
CA ALA A 149 -14.54 -2.11 8.87
C ALA A 149 -13.55 -3.09 9.56
N GLY A 150 -12.50 -2.59 10.21
CA GLY A 150 -11.46 -3.44 10.77
C GLY A 150 -10.92 -4.41 9.72
N PHE A 151 -10.81 -5.68 10.08
CA PHE A 151 -10.43 -6.78 9.18
C PHE A 151 -11.64 -7.50 8.56
N ALA A 152 -12.80 -6.84 8.41
CA ALA A 152 -13.95 -7.44 7.75
C ALA A 152 -13.66 -7.70 6.27
N GLU A 153 -13.64 -8.97 5.90
CA GLU A 153 -13.35 -9.42 4.54
C GLU A 153 -14.53 -9.25 3.58
N GLY A 154 -14.23 -9.35 2.28
CA GLY A 154 -15.23 -9.36 1.21
C GLY A 154 -15.63 -7.98 0.71
N LEU A 155 -16.41 -7.99 -0.36
CA LEU A 155 -17.01 -6.82 -0.98
C LEU A 155 -18.35 -6.51 -0.29
N THR A 156 -18.70 -5.23 -0.24
CA THR A 156 -20.00 -4.80 0.29
C THR A 156 -20.85 -4.15 -0.81
N PRO A 157 -22.18 -4.30 -0.78
CA PRO A 157 -23.07 -3.63 -1.74
C PRO A 157 -22.86 -2.10 -1.74
N ASP A 158 -22.71 -1.48 -0.58
CA ASP A 158 -22.54 -0.02 -0.47
C ASP A 158 -21.20 0.45 -1.07
N GLY A 159 -20.10 -0.28 -0.82
CA GLY A 159 -18.82 0.03 -1.42
C GLY A 159 -18.86 -0.08 -2.94
N GLN A 160 -19.50 -1.11 -3.47
CA GLN A 160 -19.66 -1.26 -4.91
C GLN A 160 -20.57 -0.17 -5.50
N LYS A 161 -21.65 0.20 -4.80
CA LYS A 161 -22.53 1.31 -5.21
C LYS A 161 -21.78 2.65 -5.23
N GLN A 162 -20.93 2.92 -4.24
CA GLN A 162 -20.09 4.13 -4.20
C GLN A 162 -19.18 4.19 -5.44
N LEU A 163 -18.48 3.09 -5.76
CA LEU A 163 -17.60 3.05 -6.94
C LEU A 163 -18.37 3.27 -8.25
N GLN A 164 -19.55 2.65 -8.39
CA GLN A 164 -20.41 2.83 -9.57
C GLN A 164 -20.88 4.28 -9.71
N ALA A 165 -21.28 4.92 -8.61
CA ALA A 165 -21.66 6.33 -8.62
C ALA A 165 -20.49 7.23 -9.03
N GLY A 166 -19.28 6.94 -8.52
CA GLY A 166 -18.07 7.68 -8.91
C GLY A 166 -17.72 7.53 -10.39
N ILE A 167 -17.87 6.32 -10.94
CA ILE A 167 -17.69 6.10 -12.40
C ILE A 167 -18.69 6.95 -13.20
N ALA A 168 -19.98 6.88 -12.83
CA ALA A 168 -21.03 7.62 -13.54
C ALA A 168 -20.83 9.13 -13.47
N SER A 169 -20.28 9.64 -12.38
CA SER A 169 -19.96 11.05 -12.21
C SER A 169 -18.71 11.47 -13.00
N LEU A 170 -17.59 10.71 -12.87
CA LEU A 170 -16.32 11.11 -13.48
C LEU A 170 -16.27 10.84 -14.99
N LEU A 171 -16.74 9.67 -15.41
CA LEU A 171 -16.71 9.27 -16.81
C LEU A 171 -17.98 8.48 -17.15
N PRO A 172 -19.11 9.17 -17.41
CA PRO A 172 -20.42 8.53 -17.62
C PRO A 172 -20.43 7.40 -18.64
N THR A 173 -19.64 7.52 -19.72
CA THR A 173 -19.52 6.47 -20.74
C THR A 173 -18.95 5.17 -20.17
N ALA A 174 -18.11 5.23 -19.18
CA ALA A 174 -17.50 4.06 -18.53
C ALA A 174 -18.50 3.25 -17.68
N ALA A 175 -19.64 3.82 -17.31
CA ALA A 175 -20.69 3.12 -16.58
C ALA A 175 -21.28 1.93 -17.34
N THR A 176 -21.13 1.91 -18.68
CA THR A 176 -21.61 0.83 -19.55
C THR A 176 -20.54 -0.20 -19.90
N TRP A 177 -19.30 0.01 -19.49
CA TRP A 177 -18.21 -0.90 -19.82
C TRP A 177 -18.23 -2.16 -18.94
N PRO A 178 -17.85 -3.32 -19.50
CA PRO A 178 -17.87 -4.56 -18.76
C PRO A 178 -16.91 -4.54 -17.58
N PRO A 179 -17.37 -4.94 -16.38
CA PRO A 179 -16.49 -5.14 -15.23
C PRO A 179 -15.61 -6.39 -15.44
N MET A 180 -14.34 -6.26 -15.13
CA MET A 180 -13.35 -7.34 -15.26
C MET A 180 -13.05 -8.00 -13.92
N GLU A 181 -12.64 -7.21 -12.93
CA GLU A 181 -12.30 -7.69 -11.59
C GLU A 181 -12.92 -6.79 -10.52
N ARG A 182 -13.18 -7.38 -9.36
CA ARG A 182 -13.50 -6.69 -8.12
C ARG A 182 -12.65 -7.26 -7.01
N TRP A 183 -12.09 -6.39 -6.18
CA TRP A 183 -11.26 -6.84 -5.06
C TRP A 183 -11.35 -5.87 -3.89
N TRP A 184 -10.84 -6.30 -2.77
CA TRP A 184 -10.70 -5.53 -1.55
C TRP A 184 -9.32 -5.76 -0.93
N GLY A 185 -8.95 -4.93 0.03
CA GLY A 185 -7.73 -5.07 0.80
C GLY A 185 -7.67 -4.10 1.94
N PHE A 186 -6.68 -4.30 2.81
CA PHE A 186 -6.48 -3.47 4.00
C PHE A 186 -5.25 -2.60 3.83
N ARG A 187 -5.44 -1.29 3.92
CA ARG A 187 -4.33 -0.33 3.97
C ARG A 187 -3.82 -0.25 5.40
N PRO A 188 -2.51 -0.34 5.63
CA PRO A 188 -1.92 -0.13 6.95
C PRO A 188 -1.94 1.37 7.28
N CYS A 189 -2.81 1.79 8.17
CA CYS A 189 -2.96 3.19 8.55
C CYS A 189 -2.36 3.43 9.94
N THR A 190 -1.82 4.62 10.14
CA THR A 190 -1.39 5.18 11.43
C THR A 190 -2.25 6.40 11.76
N PRO A 191 -2.23 6.94 12.98
CA PRO A 191 -3.04 8.10 13.35
C PRO A 191 -2.85 9.34 12.47
N ASP A 192 -1.62 9.57 11.99
CA ASP A 192 -1.25 10.69 11.10
C ASP A 192 -1.12 10.30 9.62
N GLU A 193 -1.48 9.06 9.27
CA GLU A 193 -1.36 8.48 7.92
C GLU A 193 0.08 8.40 7.37
N GLY A 194 1.09 8.72 8.19
CA GLY A 194 2.51 8.57 7.86
C GLY A 194 3.07 7.19 8.21
N PRO A 195 4.11 6.71 7.52
CA PRO A 195 4.68 5.39 7.80
C PRO A 195 5.37 5.31 9.16
N LEU A 196 5.67 4.10 9.60
CA LEU A 196 6.59 3.80 10.69
C LEU A 196 7.89 3.27 10.08
N LEU A 197 8.98 4.01 10.25
CA LEU A 197 10.28 3.70 9.66
C LEU A 197 11.38 3.72 10.73
N GLY A 198 12.38 2.85 10.55
CA GLY A 198 13.55 2.83 11.42
C GLY A 198 13.51 1.79 12.52
N PRO A 199 14.32 1.95 13.60
CA PRO A 199 14.36 1.02 14.71
C PRO A 199 13.00 0.87 15.39
N GLY A 200 12.63 -0.38 15.66
CA GLY A 200 11.39 -0.73 16.38
C GLY A 200 11.58 -0.72 17.91
N PRO A 201 10.53 -1.12 18.65
CA PRO A 201 10.59 -1.20 20.12
C PRO A 201 11.45 -2.33 20.65
N LEU A 202 11.92 -3.22 19.79
CA LEU A 202 12.78 -4.34 20.12
C LEU A 202 14.14 -4.15 19.43
N PRO A 203 15.28 -4.15 20.16
CA PRO A 203 16.61 -4.11 19.55
C PRO A 203 16.79 -5.24 18.53
N GLY A 204 17.25 -4.91 17.34
CA GLY A 204 17.32 -5.84 16.20
C GLY A 204 16.07 -5.84 15.30
N LEU A 205 14.98 -5.21 15.71
CA LEU A 205 13.78 -5.05 14.88
C LEU A 205 13.81 -3.70 14.16
N TRP A 206 13.60 -3.73 12.84
CA TRP A 206 13.39 -2.56 12.00
C TRP A 206 11.96 -2.51 11.49
N LEU A 207 11.43 -1.32 11.29
CA LEU A 207 10.05 -1.10 10.83
C LEU A 207 10.04 -0.50 9.43
N ALA A 208 9.20 -1.05 8.58
CA ALA A 208 8.87 -0.54 7.25
C ALA A 208 7.37 -0.81 6.99
N CYS A 209 6.48 -0.16 7.76
CA CYS A 209 5.05 -0.42 7.73
C CYS A 209 4.23 0.88 7.89
N GLY A 210 2.91 0.79 7.90
CA GLY A 210 2.04 1.94 8.15
C GLY A 210 1.91 2.95 7.00
N HIS A 211 2.29 2.61 5.78
CA HIS A 211 2.37 3.53 4.63
C HIS A 211 1.01 3.99 4.07
N HIS A 212 -0.11 3.53 4.59
CA HIS A 212 -1.47 3.85 4.13
C HIS A 212 -1.60 3.70 2.60
N ARG A 213 -1.84 4.80 1.87
CA ARG A 213 -1.98 4.82 0.40
C ARG A 213 -0.66 4.99 -0.36
N ASN A 214 0.41 5.35 0.33
CA ASN A 214 1.65 5.81 -0.28
C ASN A 214 2.74 4.72 -0.35
N GLY A 215 2.42 3.46 -0.01
CA GLY A 215 3.42 2.40 0.08
C GLY A 215 4.21 2.14 -1.20
N VAL A 216 3.56 2.20 -2.35
CA VAL A 216 4.24 2.03 -3.65
C VAL A 216 5.10 3.24 -3.98
N LEU A 217 4.58 4.45 -3.78
CA LEU A 217 5.30 5.70 -4.02
C LEU A 217 6.57 5.80 -3.16
N LEU A 218 6.47 5.41 -1.90
CA LEU A 218 7.56 5.51 -0.92
C LEU A 218 8.46 4.25 -0.87
N ALA A 219 8.20 3.22 -1.69
CA ALA A 219 8.88 1.93 -1.60
C ALA A 219 10.40 2.05 -1.73
N ALA A 220 10.90 2.84 -2.67
CA ALA A 220 12.33 2.98 -2.92
C ALA A 220 13.06 3.64 -1.74
N ILE A 221 12.58 4.79 -1.27
CA ILE A 221 13.20 5.48 -0.13
C ILE A 221 13.07 4.67 1.17
N THR A 222 11.93 4.00 1.38
CA THR A 222 11.75 3.10 2.53
C THR A 222 12.77 1.97 2.52
N ALA A 223 12.98 1.33 1.35
CA ALA A 223 13.94 0.25 1.20
C ALA A 223 15.38 0.73 1.45
N GLU A 224 15.75 1.90 0.94
CA GLU A 224 17.07 2.51 1.11
C GLU A 224 17.36 2.81 2.59
N LEU A 225 16.44 3.49 3.27
CA LEU A 225 16.57 3.81 4.70
C LEU A 225 16.66 2.54 5.55
N THR A 226 15.80 1.56 5.28
CA THR A 226 15.76 0.31 6.04
C THR A 226 17.01 -0.52 5.81
N ALA A 227 17.45 -0.69 4.56
CA ALA A 227 18.67 -1.42 4.23
C ALA A 227 19.91 -0.76 4.83
N GLY A 228 19.99 0.59 4.74
CA GLY A 228 21.07 1.35 5.37
C GLY A 228 21.17 1.07 6.86
N GLY A 229 20.06 1.13 7.56
CA GLY A 229 20.01 0.90 8.99
C GLY A 229 20.36 -0.55 9.40
N VAL A 230 19.79 -1.55 8.69
CA VAL A 230 20.12 -2.97 8.92
C VAL A 230 21.60 -3.24 8.69
N MET A 231 22.21 -2.60 7.70
CA MET A 231 23.66 -2.70 7.43
C MET A 231 24.51 -1.80 8.33
N LYS A 232 23.92 -1.11 9.31
CA LYS A 232 24.62 -0.18 10.23
C LYS A 232 25.36 0.96 9.51
N LYS A 233 24.88 1.38 8.35
CA LYS A 233 25.39 2.56 7.65
C LYS A 233 24.92 3.80 8.41
N ALA A 234 25.84 4.74 8.68
CA ALA A 234 25.45 6.02 9.29
C ALA A 234 24.53 6.80 8.34
N PRO A 235 23.34 7.23 8.78
CA PRO A 235 22.46 8.04 7.97
C PRO A 235 23.05 9.43 7.75
N ASN A 236 22.76 10.03 6.61
CA ASN A 236 23.01 11.44 6.39
C ASN A 236 21.94 12.30 7.10
N ALA A 237 22.12 13.62 7.12
CA ALA A 237 21.22 14.52 7.86
C ALA A 237 19.75 14.46 7.39
N ALA A 238 19.51 14.24 6.09
CA ALA A 238 18.16 14.12 5.55
C ALA A 238 17.52 12.76 5.93
N GLU A 239 18.28 11.68 5.84
CA GLU A 239 17.86 10.34 6.28
C GLU A 239 17.55 10.31 7.78
N GLU A 240 18.39 10.95 8.60
CA GLU A 240 18.19 11.08 10.04
C GLU A 240 16.92 11.86 10.37
N ALA A 241 16.67 12.97 9.68
CA ALA A 241 15.44 13.76 9.82
C ALA A 241 14.20 12.93 9.47
N LEU A 242 14.22 12.14 8.38
CA LEU A 242 13.13 11.26 8.00
C LEU A 242 12.89 10.15 9.04
N LEU A 243 13.94 9.45 9.47
CA LEU A 243 13.83 8.40 10.49
C LEU A 243 13.31 8.98 11.82
N GLY A 244 13.74 10.19 12.18
CA GLY A 244 13.25 10.91 13.36
C GLY A 244 11.78 11.30 13.25
N ALA A 245 11.35 11.78 12.09
CA ALA A 245 9.97 12.19 11.84
C ALA A 245 8.98 11.00 11.83
N PHE A 246 9.43 9.84 11.31
CA PHE A 246 8.60 8.65 11.15
C PHE A 246 8.89 7.54 12.18
N ARG A 247 9.52 7.88 13.32
CA ARG A 247 9.74 6.92 14.40
C ARG A 247 8.42 6.38 14.96
N TRP A 248 8.40 5.15 15.41
CA TRP A 248 7.17 4.45 15.83
C TRP A 248 6.52 5.08 17.07
N ASN A 249 7.31 5.64 17.98
CA ASN A 249 6.86 6.22 19.26
C ASN A 249 6.60 7.74 19.19
N ARG A 250 6.43 8.31 18.02
CA ARG A 250 6.09 9.74 17.84
C ARG A 250 4.71 10.13 18.35
N PHE A 251 3.88 9.15 18.69
CA PHE A 251 2.54 9.34 19.26
C PHE A 251 2.50 9.21 20.78
N GLU A 252 3.62 8.84 21.39
CA GLU A 252 3.77 8.84 22.85
C GLU A 252 4.05 10.26 23.32
N ASN A 253 3.17 10.81 24.17
CA ASN A 253 3.31 12.13 24.79
C ASN A 253 4.30 12.08 25.97
#